data_eaa02e612da7334fc397f1af8e36315a
#
_entry.id   eaa02e612da7334fc397f1af8e36315a
#
_cell.length_a   1.000
_cell.length_b   1.000
_cell.length_c   1.000
_cell.angle_alpha   90.00
_cell.angle_beta   90.00
_cell.angle_gamma   90.00
#
_symmetry.space_group_name_H-M   'P 1'
#
loop_
_entity.id
_entity.type
_entity.pdbx_description
1 polymer ?
#
loop_
_entity_poly.entity_id
_entity_poly.type
_entity_poly.pdbx_seq_one_letter_code
_entity_poly.pdbx_strand_id
1 'polypeptide(L)'
;MSRLLTLVTIFLLAGCAAPALRGTGDLGVVVERANGQVTLVDTSRRASYASVGGLGDLSHASLVFSRDGRYAYVFGRDGGLTKVDLLEPRIVKRVLQSGNAIGGAISQDGRIVVAQN
;
A
#
# COMPACT_ATOMS: atom_id res chain seq x y z
N MET A 1 23.60 -35.44 49.22
CA MET A 1 24.17 -34.38 48.35
C MET A 1 23.38 -34.36 47.05
N SER A 2 22.40 -33.48 47.00
CA SER A 2 21.48 -33.35 45.87
C SER A 2 22.04 -32.32 44.89
N ARG A 3 22.38 -32.73 43.66
CA ARG A 3 22.76 -31.82 42.59
C ARG A 3 21.48 -31.39 41.86
N LEU A 4 21.06 -30.17 42.13
CA LEU A 4 19.96 -29.51 41.44
C LEU A 4 20.44 -29.14 40.02
N LEU A 5 19.91 -29.84 39.03
CA LEU A 5 20.15 -29.55 37.60
C LEU A 5 19.18 -28.44 37.18
N THR A 6 19.67 -27.22 37.13
CA THR A 6 18.86 -26.08 36.64
C THR A 6 18.83 -26.12 35.11
N LEU A 7 17.73 -26.58 34.59
CA LEU A 7 17.45 -26.53 33.14
C LEU A 7 17.10 -25.09 32.76
N VAL A 8 18.03 -24.38 32.16
CA VAL A 8 17.75 -23.06 31.56
C VAL A 8 17.13 -23.31 30.21
N THR A 9 15.82 -23.16 30.14
CA THR A 9 15.06 -23.18 28.87
C THR A 9 15.27 -21.84 28.18
N ILE A 10 16.16 -21.79 27.22
CA ILE A 10 16.30 -20.62 26.32
C ILE A 10 15.13 -20.66 25.35
N PHE A 11 14.11 -19.84 25.58
CA PHE A 11 13.07 -19.53 24.57
C PHE A 11 13.72 -18.70 23.47
N LEU A 12 14.06 -19.36 22.36
CA LEU A 12 14.36 -18.69 21.10
C LEU A 12 13.06 -18.07 20.57
N LEU A 13 12.83 -16.81 20.87
CA LEU A 13 11.87 -15.98 20.15
C LEU A 13 12.39 -15.79 18.72
N ALA A 14 12.04 -16.71 17.85
CA ALA A 14 12.16 -16.52 16.42
C ALA A 14 11.11 -15.46 16.03
N GLY A 15 11.47 -14.20 16.20
CA GLY A 15 10.69 -13.10 15.65
C GLY A 15 10.68 -13.28 14.14
N CYS A 16 9.50 -13.51 13.53
CA CYS A 16 9.30 -13.36 12.10
C CYS A 16 9.60 -11.90 11.77
N ALA A 17 10.85 -11.59 11.44
CA ALA A 17 11.18 -10.30 10.87
C ALA A 17 10.42 -10.18 9.55
N ALA A 18 9.49 -9.22 9.46
CA ALA A 18 8.88 -8.89 8.19
C ALA A 18 10.00 -8.59 7.19
N PRO A 19 9.92 -9.12 5.96
CA PRO A 19 10.97 -8.89 4.98
C PRO A 19 11.13 -7.39 4.75
N ALA A 20 12.34 -6.87 4.98
CA ALA A 20 12.63 -5.48 4.74
C ALA A 20 12.39 -5.14 3.26
N LEU A 21 11.57 -4.12 2.99
CA LEU A 21 11.39 -3.58 1.65
C LEU A 21 12.72 -2.99 1.17
N ARG A 22 13.06 -3.24 -0.10
CA ARG A 22 14.30 -2.72 -0.68
C ARG A 22 14.26 -1.23 -0.95
N GLY A 23 13.06 -0.70 -1.13
CA GLY A 23 12.81 0.69 -1.43
C GLY A 23 11.58 0.86 -2.29
N THR A 24 11.21 2.09 -2.60
CA THR A 24 9.99 2.40 -3.35
C THR A 24 10.03 1.92 -4.81
N GLY A 25 11.22 1.86 -5.43
CA GLY A 25 11.38 1.37 -6.80
C GLY A 25 11.03 -0.12 -7.01
N ASP A 26 10.98 -0.91 -5.93
CA ASP A 26 10.62 -2.32 -5.97
C ASP A 26 9.11 -2.56 -5.80
N LEU A 27 8.32 -1.51 -5.55
CA LEU A 27 6.93 -1.64 -5.18
C LEU A 27 6.00 -1.45 -6.38
N GLY A 28 5.01 -2.33 -6.49
CA GLY A 28 3.91 -2.25 -7.44
C GLY A 28 2.57 -2.26 -6.72
N VAL A 29 1.53 -1.90 -7.45
CA VAL A 29 0.14 -1.88 -6.94
C VAL A 29 -0.76 -2.62 -7.92
N VAL A 30 -1.52 -3.59 -7.40
CA VAL A 30 -2.59 -4.26 -8.12
C VAL A 30 -3.93 -3.72 -7.62
N VAL A 31 -4.74 -3.20 -8.52
CA VAL A 31 -6.09 -2.72 -8.20
C VAL A 31 -7.08 -3.88 -8.21
N GLU A 32 -7.63 -4.20 -7.05
CA GLU A 32 -8.67 -5.21 -6.91
C GLU A 32 -10.04 -4.55 -6.98
N ARG A 33 -10.54 -4.42 -8.20
CA ARG A 33 -11.76 -3.67 -8.51
C ARG A 33 -13.00 -4.16 -7.76
N ALA A 34 -13.15 -5.48 -7.65
CA ALA A 34 -14.31 -6.09 -7.01
C ALA A 34 -14.37 -5.85 -5.50
N ASN A 35 -13.21 -5.67 -4.86
CA ASN A 35 -13.08 -5.59 -3.41
C ASN A 35 -12.90 -4.16 -2.89
N GLY A 36 -12.75 -3.18 -3.78
CA GLY A 36 -12.47 -1.79 -3.39
C GLY A 36 -11.15 -1.64 -2.62
N GLN A 37 -10.14 -2.43 -3.01
CA GLN A 37 -8.83 -2.45 -2.35
C GLN A 37 -7.69 -2.46 -3.36
N VAL A 38 -6.50 -2.20 -2.86
CA VAL A 38 -5.25 -2.37 -3.61
C VAL A 38 -4.35 -3.38 -2.90
N THR A 39 -3.73 -4.25 -3.67
CA THR A 39 -2.70 -5.16 -3.17
C THR A 39 -1.33 -4.64 -3.56
N LEU A 40 -0.47 -4.51 -2.56
CA LEU A 40 0.89 -4.04 -2.71
C LEU A 40 1.81 -5.24 -2.98
N VAL A 41 2.64 -5.12 -3.99
CA VAL A 41 3.53 -6.19 -4.42
C VAL A 41 4.99 -5.73 -4.40
N ASP A 42 5.87 -6.61 -3.95
CA ASP A 42 7.30 -6.49 -4.11
C ASP A 42 7.67 -7.13 -5.45
N THR A 43 8.02 -6.33 -6.44
CA THR A 43 8.31 -6.80 -7.80
C THR A 43 9.61 -7.56 -7.88
N SER A 44 10.58 -7.26 -7.02
CA SER A 44 11.86 -7.97 -6.95
C SER A 44 11.70 -9.38 -6.38
N ARG A 45 10.83 -9.53 -5.39
CA ARG A 45 10.51 -10.83 -4.77
C ARG A 45 9.37 -11.56 -5.45
N ARG A 46 8.64 -10.89 -6.35
CA ARG A 46 7.44 -11.42 -7.01
C ARG A 46 6.38 -11.91 -6.04
N ALA A 47 6.15 -11.16 -4.99
CA ALA A 47 5.22 -11.50 -3.93
C ALA A 47 4.38 -10.31 -3.49
N SER A 48 3.12 -10.56 -3.13
CA SER A 48 2.30 -9.59 -2.42
C SER A 48 2.78 -9.52 -0.96
N TYR A 49 2.74 -8.33 -0.36
CA TYR A 49 3.13 -8.17 1.03
C TYR A 49 2.06 -7.51 1.90
N ALA A 50 1.12 -6.79 1.30
CA ALA A 50 0.02 -6.17 2.02
C ALA A 50 -1.15 -5.85 1.10
N SER A 51 -2.34 -5.65 1.70
CA SER A 51 -3.52 -5.12 1.03
C SER A 51 -4.08 -3.96 1.82
N VAL A 52 -4.58 -2.94 1.11
CA VAL A 52 -5.21 -1.76 1.68
C VAL A 52 -6.61 -1.65 1.13
N GLY A 53 -7.62 -1.82 2.00
CA GLY A 53 -9.03 -1.74 1.66
C GLY A 53 -9.65 -0.39 1.97
N GLY A 54 -10.96 -0.23 1.65
CA GLY A 54 -11.71 0.98 1.96
C GLY A 54 -11.53 2.11 0.95
N LEU A 55 -11.12 1.78 -0.29
CA LEU A 55 -10.92 2.77 -1.34
C LEU A 55 -12.20 3.12 -2.12
N GLY A 56 -13.33 2.46 -1.82
CA GLY A 56 -14.60 2.70 -2.47
C GLY A 56 -14.76 1.94 -3.79
N ASP A 57 -15.50 2.50 -4.75
CA ASP A 57 -15.75 1.85 -6.04
C ASP A 57 -14.53 2.00 -6.97
N LEU A 58 -13.83 0.91 -7.18
CA LEU A 58 -12.65 0.83 -8.04
C LEU A 58 -12.95 0.21 -9.42
N SER A 59 -14.20 0.11 -9.84
CA SER A 59 -14.59 -0.57 -11.10
C SER A 59 -13.91 0.03 -12.34
N HIS A 60 -13.59 1.31 -12.34
CA HIS A 60 -12.84 2.01 -13.38
C HIS A 60 -11.61 2.73 -12.84
N ALA A 61 -11.06 2.24 -11.74
CA ALA A 61 -9.95 2.90 -11.07
C ALA A 61 -8.69 2.94 -11.93
N SER A 62 -7.98 4.04 -11.79
CA SER A 62 -6.60 4.23 -12.23
C SER A 62 -5.76 4.77 -11.08
N LEU A 63 -4.46 4.84 -11.24
CA LEU A 63 -3.58 5.40 -10.23
C LEU A 63 -2.35 6.08 -10.85
N VAL A 64 -1.77 6.99 -10.09
CA VAL A 64 -0.45 7.57 -10.36
C VAL A 64 0.41 7.48 -9.11
N PHE A 65 1.72 7.35 -9.29
CA PHE A 65 2.66 7.33 -8.17
C PHE A 65 3.21 8.72 -7.86
N SER A 66 3.53 8.96 -6.59
CA SER A 66 4.37 10.10 -6.22
C SER A 66 5.75 10.01 -6.86
N ARG A 67 6.46 11.14 -6.97
CA ARG A 67 7.77 11.19 -7.64
C ARG A 67 8.84 10.33 -6.98
N ASP A 68 8.74 10.16 -5.66
CA ASP A 68 9.61 9.29 -4.87
C ASP A 68 9.14 7.81 -4.86
N GLY A 69 7.99 7.50 -5.48
CA GLY A 69 7.42 6.15 -5.51
C GLY A 69 6.85 5.67 -4.17
N ARG A 70 6.80 6.51 -3.13
CA ARG A 70 6.30 6.11 -1.81
C ARG A 70 4.78 6.03 -1.74
N TYR A 71 4.09 6.89 -2.48
CA TYR A 71 2.63 6.97 -2.43
C TYR A 71 2.01 6.62 -3.76
N ALA A 72 0.86 5.95 -3.71
CA ALA A 72 -0.05 5.81 -4.83
C ALA A 72 -1.28 6.70 -4.61
N TYR A 73 -1.68 7.42 -5.64
CA TYR A 73 -2.92 8.18 -5.70
C TYR A 73 -3.90 7.42 -6.56
N VAL A 74 -4.93 6.85 -5.93
CA VAL A 74 -5.92 5.98 -6.58
C VAL A 74 -7.19 6.77 -6.82
N PHE A 75 -7.66 6.77 -8.07
CA PHE A 75 -8.88 7.46 -8.51
C PHE A 75 -10.00 6.43 -8.63
N GLY A 76 -11.07 6.62 -7.87
CA GLY A 76 -12.23 5.74 -7.84
C GLY A 76 -13.43 6.31 -8.58
N ARG A 77 -14.28 5.42 -9.11
CA ARG A 77 -15.50 5.79 -9.84
C ARG A 77 -16.50 6.55 -8.98
N ASP A 78 -16.50 6.33 -7.68
CA ASP A 78 -17.33 7.06 -6.72
C ASP A 78 -16.87 8.52 -6.46
N GLY A 79 -15.86 8.98 -7.18
CA GLY A 79 -15.26 10.30 -7.03
C GLY A 79 -14.19 10.34 -5.94
N GLY A 80 -13.80 9.20 -5.41
CA GLY A 80 -12.75 9.11 -4.40
C GLY A 80 -11.36 9.30 -5.01
N LEU A 81 -10.57 10.18 -4.39
CA LEU A 81 -9.13 10.28 -4.58
C LEU A 81 -8.46 9.83 -3.28
N THR A 82 -7.78 8.69 -3.32
CA THR A 82 -7.18 8.08 -2.14
C THR A 82 -5.66 8.08 -2.27
N LYS A 83 -4.98 8.66 -1.27
CA LYS A 83 -3.53 8.58 -1.12
C LYS A 83 -3.20 7.37 -0.24
N VAL A 84 -2.46 6.42 -0.78
CA VAL A 84 -2.00 5.20 -0.09
C VAL A 84 -0.50 5.27 0.12
N ASP A 85 -0.03 4.99 1.34
CA ASP A 85 1.38 4.82 1.65
C ASP A 85 1.78 3.38 1.31
N LEU A 86 2.82 3.21 0.50
CA LEU A 86 3.27 1.90 0.04
C LEU A 86 4.31 1.28 0.96
N LEU A 87 5.03 2.08 1.76
CA LEU A 87 6.00 1.58 2.74
C LEU A 87 5.33 1.22 4.07
N GLU A 88 4.32 2.02 4.46
CA GLU A 88 3.48 1.75 5.62
C GLU A 88 2.04 1.51 5.13
N PRO A 89 1.68 0.26 4.73
CA PRO A 89 0.45 -0.04 4.01
C PRO A 89 -0.81 0.51 4.68
N ARG A 90 -1.23 1.69 4.28
CA ARG A 90 -2.40 2.38 4.84
C ARG A 90 -2.92 3.50 3.95
N ILE A 91 -4.18 3.85 4.13
CA ILE A 91 -4.73 5.09 3.60
C ILE A 91 -4.17 6.27 4.40
N VAL A 92 -3.49 7.18 3.73
CA VAL A 92 -3.02 8.45 4.32
C VAL A 92 -4.16 9.44 4.37
N LYS A 93 -4.87 9.58 3.24
CA LYS A 93 -6.02 10.48 3.11
C LYS A 93 -6.90 10.01 1.96
N ARG A 94 -8.20 10.20 2.11
CA ARG A 94 -9.19 10.04 1.06
C ARG A 94 -10.09 11.26 1.03
N VAL A 95 -10.29 11.80 -0.16
CA VAL A 95 -11.23 12.88 -0.42
C VAL A 95 -12.24 12.42 -1.47
N LEU A 96 -13.47 12.88 -1.33
CA LEU A 96 -14.51 12.70 -2.33
C LEU A 96 -14.65 14.01 -3.09
N GLN A 97 -14.71 13.90 -4.40
CA GLN A 97 -14.99 15.00 -5.31
C GLN A 97 -16.25 14.66 -6.12
N SER A 98 -16.48 15.24 -7.26
CA SER A 98 -17.60 14.84 -8.10
C SER A 98 -17.42 13.41 -8.59
N GLY A 99 -18.51 12.65 -8.71
CA GLY A 99 -18.48 11.24 -9.08
C GLY A 99 -17.82 10.97 -10.43
N ASN A 100 -17.45 9.72 -10.65
CA ASN A 100 -16.87 9.19 -11.90
C ASN A 100 -15.45 9.69 -12.21
N ALA A 101 -14.61 9.85 -11.20
CA ALA A 101 -13.19 10.10 -11.41
C ALA A 101 -12.52 8.84 -11.98
N ILE A 102 -12.13 8.89 -13.25
CA ILE A 102 -11.58 7.74 -13.98
C ILE A 102 -10.09 7.84 -14.25
N GLY A 103 -9.48 8.97 -13.95
CA GLY A 103 -8.06 9.19 -14.18
C GLY A 103 -7.55 10.46 -13.55
N GLY A 104 -6.26 10.63 -13.66
CA GLY A 104 -5.60 11.83 -13.16
C GLY A 104 -4.13 11.87 -13.49
N ALA A 105 -3.51 12.96 -13.07
CA ALA A 105 -2.10 13.21 -13.28
C ALA A 105 -1.47 13.84 -12.03
N ILE A 106 -0.16 13.73 -11.94
CA ILE A 106 0.64 14.41 -10.92
C ILE A 106 1.58 15.42 -11.60
N SER A 107 1.72 16.62 -11.01
CA SER A 107 2.63 17.64 -11.50
C SER A 107 4.09 17.18 -11.46
N GLN A 108 4.95 17.83 -12.27
CA GLN A 108 6.37 17.51 -12.36
C GLN A 108 7.08 17.60 -11.00
N ASP A 109 6.70 18.56 -10.17
CA ASP A 109 7.25 18.76 -8.83
C ASP A 109 6.58 17.87 -7.75
N GLY A 110 5.57 17.08 -8.12
CA GLY A 110 4.85 16.16 -7.21
C GLY A 110 3.90 16.84 -6.23
N ARG A 111 3.66 18.15 -6.35
CA ARG A 111 2.89 18.93 -5.37
C ARG A 111 1.40 18.96 -5.64
N ILE A 112 0.99 18.74 -6.89
CA ILE A 112 -0.40 18.82 -7.33
C ILE A 112 -0.79 17.49 -7.94
N VAL A 113 -1.92 16.95 -7.49
CA VAL A 113 -2.59 15.80 -8.12
C VAL A 113 -3.92 16.30 -8.66
N VAL A 114 -4.18 16.06 -9.93
CA VAL A 114 -5.40 16.41 -10.61
C VAL A 114 -6.17 15.14 -10.91
N ALA A 115 -7.45 15.12 -10.57
CA ALA A 115 -8.36 14.06 -10.97
C ALA A 115 -9.31 14.58 -12.06
N GLN A 116 -9.59 13.72 -13.03
CA GLN A 116 -10.52 13.97 -14.12
C GLN A 116 -11.88 13.32 -13.79
N ASN A 117 -12.94 14.08 -13.94
CA ASN A 117 -14.32 13.63 -13.83
C ASN A 117 -14.96 13.56 -15.21
#